data_561114fee2b346b4053879b2a952bd79
#
_entry.id   561114fee2b346b4053879b2a952bd79
#
_cell.length_a   1.000
_cell.length_b   1.000
_cell.length_c   1.000
_cell.angle_alpha   90.00
_cell.angle_beta   90.00
_cell.angle_gamma   90.00
#
_symmetry.space_group_name_H-M   'P 1'
#
loop_
_entity.id
_entity.type
_entity.pdbx_description
1 polymer ?
#
loop_
_entity_poly.entity_id
_entity_poly.type
_entity_poly.pdbx_seq_one_letter_code
_entity_poly.pdbx_strand_id
1 'polypeptide(L)'
;SDGDGIADANEGTTDTDGDGIPNYRDLDSDGDGKSDATEGNIDTDLDGTPNYLDLDSDGDGVLDAVDQCPLVVGLANLNGCPLDSDGDGLVDTVDSDDDNDGILDTVEAAACSPSTVDCDTDGDGIPNRLDLDSDGDGIKDITESNGTDVDNDGMADGAVDSNGVPASANGGFTPPNTDGTGNSNPYDLDSDGDGISDAIEKGSGSTLADT
;
A
#
# COMPACT_ATOMS: atom_id res chain seq x y z
N SER A 1 17.87 16.88 -33.56
CA SER A 1 17.90 17.02 -32.08
C SER A 1 16.78 17.94 -31.63
N ASP A 2 15.94 17.48 -30.78
CA ASP A 2 14.78 18.13 -30.16
C ASP A 2 15.11 18.70 -28.78
N GLY A 3 16.14 18.13 -28.12
CA GLY A 3 16.65 18.62 -26.83
C GLY A 3 15.98 17.96 -25.62
N ASP A 4 15.41 16.80 -25.78
CA ASP A 4 14.73 16.00 -24.78
C ASP A 4 15.67 15.33 -23.75
N GLY A 5 16.94 15.19 -24.08
CA GLY A 5 17.99 14.59 -23.24
C GLY A 5 18.44 13.21 -23.69
N ILE A 6 17.78 12.63 -24.69
CA ILE A 6 18.20 11.40 -25.35
C ILE A 6 19.14 11.79 -26.53
N ALA A 7 20.10 10.98 -26.82
CA ALA A 7 21.06 11.32 -27.89
C ALA A 7 20.53 10.88 -29.26
N ASP A 8 20.55 11.78 -30.27
CA ASP A 8 20.14 11.50 -31.65
C ASP A 8 20.66 10.14 -32.20
N ALA A 9 21.82 9.69 -31.69
CA ALA A 9 22.43 8.43 -32.11
C ALA A 9 21.73 7.19 -31.52
N ASN A 10 21.01 7.35 -30.41
CA ASN A 10 20.21 6.29 -29.79
C ASN A 10 18.85 6.25 -30.45
N GLU A 11 18.25 7.42 -30.68
CA GLU A 11 16.92 7.57 -31.27
C GLU A 11 16.87 7.16 -32.75
N GLY A 12 17.91 7.49 -33.49
CA GLY A 12 18.01 7.13 -34.91
C GLY A 12 17.07 7.92 -35.82
N THR A 13 16.85 7.38 -37.02
CA THR A 13 16.01 8.02 -38.05
C THR A 13 14.70 7.30 -38.31
N THR A 14 14.32 6.43 -37.42
CA THR A 14 13.02 5.75 -37.43
C THR A 14 11.94 6.77 -37.08
N ASP A 15 10.75 6.55 -37.57
CA ASP A 15 9.52 7.24 -37.22
C ASP A 15 8.64 6.15 -36.64
N THR A 16 8.57 6.09 -35.29
CA THR A 16 8.00 4.94 -34.58
C THR A 16 6.49 5.01 -34.55
N ASP A 17 5.91 6.18 -34.29
CA ASP A 17 4.46 6.40 -34.26
C ASP A 17 3.86 6.67 -35.65
N GLY A 18 4.68 7.02 -36.65
CA GLY A 18 4.26 7.24 -38.03
C GLY A 18 3.64 8.61 -38.29
N ASP A 19 3.95 9.60 -37.47
CA ASP A 19 3.44 10.97 -37.60
C ASP A 19 4.17 11.81 -38.67
N GLY A 20 5.33 11.34 -39.15
CA GLY A 20 6.17 11.94 -40.16
C GLY A 20 7.36 12.70 -39.60
N ILE A 21 7.60 12.66 -38.30
CA ILE A 21 8.77 13.16 -37.61
C ILE A 21 9.63 11.97 -37.20
N PRO A 22 10.92 11.91 -37.55
CA PRO A 22 11.76 10.82 -37.06
C PRO A 22 12.15 11.05 -35.60
N ASN A 23 12.31 9.96 -34.83
CA ASN A 23 12.50 9.95 -33.38
C ASN A 23 13.53 10.99 -32.88
N TYR A 24 14.69 11.16 -33.55
CA TYR A 24 15.73 12.13 -33.14
C TYR A 24 15.29 13.61 -33.20
N ARG A 25 14.05 13.89 -33.61
CA ARG A 25 13.42 15.22 -33.72
C ARG A 25 12.02 15.25 -33.16
N ASP A 26 11.55 14.13 -32.67
CA ASP A 26 10.29 13.98 -32.03
C ASP A 26 10.43 14.19 -30.52
N LEU A 27 9.43 14.65 -29.88
CA LEU A 27 9.37 14.82 -28.43
C LEU A 27 8.49 13.77 -27.77
N ASP A 28 7.84 12.90 -28.58
CA ASP A 28 6.89 11.87 -28.19
C ASP A 28 6.95 10.77 -29.26
N SER A 29 8.06 10.01 -29.25
CA SER A 29 8.47 9.14 -30.37
C SER A 29 7.56 7.94 -30.62
N ASP A 30 6.81 7.47 -29.63
CA ASP A 30 5.85 6.38 -29.77
C ASP A 30 4.39 6.86 -29.87
N GLY A 31 4.15 8.17 -29.62
CA GLY A 31 2.86 8.82 -29.84
C GLY A 31 1.81 8.51 -28.78
N ASP A 32 2.23 8.11 -27.58
CA ASP A 32 1.32 7.76 -26.49
C ASP A 32 0.80 8.96 -25.68
N GLY A 33 1.46 10.13 -25.84
CA GLY A 33 1.13 11.39 -25.17
C GLY A 33 2.02 11.70 -23.97
N LYS A 34 2.97 10.84 -23.63
CA LYS A 34 4.07 11.17 -22.72
C LYS A 34 5.22 11.71 -23.58
N SER A 35 6.19 12.36 -22.98
CA SER A 35 7.34 12.85 -23.74
C SER A 35 8.56 11.97 -23.51
N ASP A 36 9.38 11.77 -24.53
CA ASP A 36 10.64 11.03 -24.45
C ASP A 36 11.52 11.50 -23.28
N ALA A 37 11.51 12.80 -22.97
CA ALA A 37 12.22 13.38 -21.84
C ALA A 37 11.68 12.90 -20.48
N THR A 38 10.41 12.53 -20.38
CA THR A 38 9.76 12.02 -19.15
C THR A 38 10.03 10.54 -18.98
N GLU A 39 9.96 9.79 -20.06
CA GLU A 39 10.10 8.34 -20.07
C GLU A 39 11.56 7.91 -20.02
N GLY A 40 12.42 8.61 -20.77
CA GLY A 40 13.84 8.32 -20.84
C GLY A 40 14.18 7.08 -21.67
N ASN A 41 15.48 6.77 -21.72
CA ASN A 41 16.02 5.68 -22.54
C ASN A 41 16.34 4.41 -21.74
N ILE A 42 15.70 4.23 -20.58
CA ILE A 42 15.76 2.99 -19.80
C ILE A 42 14.76 2.01 -20.41
N ASP A 43 14.98 0.75 -20.26
CA ASP A 43 14.10 -0.36 -20.58
C ASP A 43 13.66 -0.93 -19.22
N THR A 44 12.45 -0.54 -18.77
CA THR A 44 12.02 -0.79 -17.39
C THR A 44 11.53 -2.22 -17.21
N ASP A 45 10.80 -2.77 -18.18
CA ASP A 45 10.27 -4.14 -18.13
C ASP A 45 11.25 -5.19 -18.69
N LEU A 46 12.34 -4.73 -19.32
CA LEU A 46 13.38 -5.57 -19.92
C LEU A 46 12.91 -6.39 -21.12
N ASP A 47 11.96 -5.88 -21.90
CA ASP A 47 11.47 -6.52 -23.11
C ASP A 47 12.39 -6.26 -24.34
N GLY A 48 13.25 -5.27 -24.27
CA GLY A 48 14.22 -4.86 -25.28
C GLY A 48 13.83 -3.57 -26.00
N THR A 49 12.72 -2.94 -25.62
CA THR A 49 12.28 -1.63 -26.10
C THR A 49 12.59 -0.60 -25.00
N PRO A 50 13.27 0.51 -25.28
CA PRO A 50 13.43 1.57 -24.27
C PRO A 50 12.11 2.34 -24.11
N ASN A 51 11.84 2.82 -22.89
CA ASN A 51 10.58 3.43 -22.48
C ASN A 51 10.04 4.47 -23.48
N TYR A 52 10.87 5.38 -24.00
CA TYR A 52 10.46 6.41 -24.97
C TYR A 52 9.97 5.86 -26.34
N LEU A 53 9.99 4.56 -26.54
CA LEU A 53 9.50 3.85 -27.73
C LEU A 53 8.50 2.75 -27.38
N ASP A 54 8.16 2.64 -26.10
CA ASP A 54 7.33 1.57 -25.56
C ASP A 54 6.01 2.13 -25.05
N LEU A 55 4.93 1.56 -25.51
CA LEU A 55 3.57 1.96 -25.14
C LEU A 55 3.10 1.39 -23.78
N ASP A 56 3.92 0.54 -23.12
CA ASP A 56 3.66 -0.11 -21.84
C ASP A 56 5.00 -0.35 -21.13
N SER A 57 5.62 0.77 -20.72
CA SER A 57 7.03 0.85 -20.30
C SER A 57 7.40 -0.05 -19.12
N ASP A 58 6.47 -0.39 -18.22
CA ASP A 58 6.72 -1.27 -17.08
C ASP A 58 6.16 -2.69 -17.28
N GLY A 59 5.42 -2.92 -18.38
CA GLY A 59 4.94 -4.24 -18.77
C GLY A 59 3.80 -4.80 -17.90
N ASP A 60 3.05 -3.93 -17.21
CA ASP A 60 1.96 -4.36 -16.32
C ASP A 60 0.63 -4.60 -17.06
N GLY A 61 0.56 -4.24 -18.35
CA GLY A 61 -0.60 -4.39 -19.21
C GLY A 61 -1.54 -3.18 -19.23
N VAL A 62 -1.14 -2.07 -18.62
CA VAL A 62 -1.80 -0.76 -18.73
C VAL A 62 -0.90 0.13 -19.58
N LEU A 63 -1.44 0.61 -20.71
CA LEU A 63 -0.65 1.45 -21.62
C LEU A 63 -0.31 2.79 -20.98
N ASP A 64 0.89 3.30 -21.20
CA ASP A 64 1.44 4.55 -20.64
C ASP A 64 0.50 5.75 -20.84
N ALA A 65 -0.19 5.81 -21.99
CA ALA A 65 -1.19 6.82 -22.29
C ALA A 65 -2.29 6.98 -21.23
N VAL A 66 -2.63 5.91 -20.50
CA VAL A 66 -3.68 5.86 -19.47
C VAL A 66 -3.14 5.45 -18.11
N ASP A 67 -1.88 5.06 -18.05
CA ASP A 67 -1.18 4.73 -16.83
C ASP A 67 -0.82 5.97 -16.03
N GLN A 68 -1.09 5.94 -14.73
CA GLN A 68 -0.69 7.00 -13.80
C GLN A 68 0.71 6.78 -13.23
N CYS A 69 1.22 5.55 -13.31
CA CYS A 69 2.53 5.14 -12.82
C CYS A 69 3.37 4.40 -13.89
N PRO A 70 3.55 4.92 -15.10
CA PRO A 70 3.98 4.19 -16.30
C PRO A 70 5.38 3.54 -16.23
N LEU A 71 6.11 3.76 -15.17
CA LEU A 71 7.45 3.19 -14.93
C LEU A 71 7.51 2.29 -13.71
N VAL A 72 6.35 1.96 -13.11
CA VAL A 72 6.27 1.17 -11.87
C VAL A 72 5.11 0.19 -11.97
N VAL A 73 5.42 -1.07 -12.17
CA VAL A 73 4.44 -2.17 -12.28
C VAL A 73 3.34 -2.06 -11.23
N GLY A 74 2.11 -2.00 -11.65
CA GLY A 74 0.98 -1.82 -10.75
C GLY A 74 -0.23 -2.68 -11.11
N LEU A 75 -1.41 -2.19 -10.84
CA LEU A 75 -2.65 -2.92 -11.03
C LEU A 75 -3.58 -2.19 -12.00
N ALA A 76 -4.14 -2.91 -12.97
CA ALA A 76 -5.02 -2.34 -13.98
C ALA A 76 -6.27 -1.64 -13.41
N ASN A 77 -6.78 -2.09 -12.27
CA ASN A 77 -7.90 -1.44 -11.58
C ASN A 77 -7.50 -0.17 -10.82
N LEU A 78 -6.20 0.09 -10.65
CA LEU A 78 -5.62 1.30 -10.07
C LEU A 78 -4.94 2.18 -11.14
N ASN A 79 -5.31 2.00 -12.43
CA ASN A 79 -4.74 2.71 -13.59
C ASN A 79 -3.21 2.58 -13.65
N GLY A 80 -2.69 1.36 -13.46
CA GLY A 80 -1.27 1.06 -13.54
C GLY A 80 -0.46 1.42 -12.29
N CYS A 81 -1.07 1.90 -11.22
CA CYS A 81 -0.33 2.15 -9.99
C CYS A 81 -0.32 0.95 -9.05
N PRO A 82 0.76 0.75 -8.28
CA PRO A 82 0.77 -0.22 -7.19
C PRO A 82 -0.27 0.13 -6.12
N LEU A 83 -0.63 -0.85 -5.29
CA LEU A 83 -1.52 -0.63 -4.15
C LEU A 83 -0.78 0.17 -3.06
N ASP A 84 -1.47 1.15 -2.52
CA ASP A 84 -1.11 2.01 -1.39
C ASP A 84 -2.43 2.14 -0.61
N SER A 85 -2.59 1.29 0.43
CA SER A 85 -3.90 1.04 1.03
C SER A 85 -4.35 2.15 1.97
N ASP A 86 -3.41 2.75 2.70
CA ASP A 86 -3.67 3.86 3.62
C ASP A 86 -3.48 5.26 2.99
N GLY A 87 -2.82 5.32 1.82
CA GLY A 87 -2.61 6.56 1.05
C GLY A 87 -1.50 7.46 1.60
N ASP A 88 -0.55 6.92 2.33
CA ASP A 88 0.56 7.67 2.93
C ASP A 88 1.68 8.00 1.94
N GLY A 89 1.69 7.32 0.77
CA GLY A 89 2.65 7.48 -0.33
C GLY A 89 3.72 6.40 -0.39
N LEU A 90 3.68 5.40 0.49
CA LEU A 90 4.38 4.13 0.36
C LEU A 90 3.40 3.08 -0.17
N VAL A 91 3.88 2.18 -1.00
CA VAL A 91 3.05 1.11 -1.53
C VAL A 91 3.14 -0.11 -0.62
N ASP A 92 2.06 -0.87 -0.45
CA ASP A 92 1.96 -2.02 0.46
C ASP A 92 3.13 -3.00 0.38
N THR A 93 3.78 -3.12 -0.78
CA THR A 93 4.92 -4.06 -0.95
C THR A 93 6.21 -3.61 -0.27
N VAL A 94 6.31 -2.36 0.16
CA VAL A 94 7.47 -1.78 0.85
C VAL A 94 7.08 -1.08 2.14
N ASP A 95 5.78 -0.94 2.39
CA ASP A 95 5.22 -0.52 3.65
C ASP A 95 5.34 -1.64 4.69
N SER A 96 5.36 -1.33 5.94
CA SER A 96 5.43 -2.26 7.06
C SER A 96 4.20 -2.19 7.97
N ASP A 97 3.26 -1.29 7.64
CA ASP A 97 2.05 -0.96 8.39
C ASP A 97 1.00 -0.48 7.38
N ASP A 98 0.50 -1.43 6.55
CA ASP A 98 -0.26 -1.20 5.32
C ASP A 98 -1.57 -0.42 5.52
N ASP A 99 -2.10 -0.33 6.75
CA ASP A 99 -3.32 0.40 7.08
C ASP A 99 -3.10 1.55 8.07
N ASN A 100 -1.83 1.74 8.50
CA ASN A 100 -1.42 2.82 9.41
C ASN A 100 -2.10 2.79 10.79
N ASP A 101 -2.58 1.64 11.26
CA ASP A 101 -3.16 1.53 12.60
C ASP A 101 -2.09 1.53 13.71
N GLY A 102 -0.82 1.38 13.31
CA GLY A 102 0.35 1.35 14.16
C GLY A 102 0.75 -0.04 14.63
N ILE A 103 0.06 -1.09 14.21
CA ILE A 103 0.48 -2.48 14.36
C ILE A 103 1.16 -2.90 13.05
N LEU A 104 2.33 -3.50 13.14
CA LEU A 104 3.04 -3.89 11.92
C LEU A 104 2.42 -5.14 11.27
N ASP A 105 2.36 -5.21 9.94
CA ASP A 105 1.88 -6.36 9.15
C ASP A 105 2.42 -7.70 9.64
N THR A 106 3.69 -7.73 10.08
CA THR A 106 4.32 -8.94 10.60
C THR A 106 3.77 -9.39 11.96
N VAL A 107 3.24 -8.47 12.74
CA VAL A 107 2.56 -8.75 14.03
C VAL A 107 1.17 -9.28 13.73
N GLU A 108 0.46 -8.66 12.83
CA GLU A 108 -0.88 -9.04 12.40
C GLU A 108 -0.91 -10.40 11.71
N ALA A 109 0.03 -10.65 10.80
CA ALA A 109 0.23 -11.96 10.18
C ALA A 109 0.46 -13.08 11.21
N ALA A 110 0.98 -12.76 12.39
CA ALA A 110 1.23 -13.72 13.46
C ALA A 110 -0.02 -14.05 14.29
N ALA A 111 -1.10 -13.28 14.18
CA ALA A 111 -2.38 -13.55 14.88
C ALA A 111 -3.02 -14.86 14.42
N CYS A 112 -2.84 -15.25 13.17
CA CYS A 112 -3.32 -16.52 12.66
C CYS A 112 -2.38 -17.71 12.99
N SER A 113 -2.97 -18.90 13.09
CA SER A 113 -2.20 -20.14 13.23
C SER A 113 -2.61 -21.19 12.18
N PRO A 114 -1.78 -21.48 11.15
CA PRO A 114 -0.41 -20.95 10.95
C PRO A 114 -0.41 -19.46 10.56
N SER A 115 0.68 -18.75 10.90
CA SER A 115 0.90 -17.36 10.50
C SER A 115 0.88 -17.21 8.97
N THR A 116 0.16 -16.20 8.48
CA THR A 116 0.03 -15.88 7.06
C THR A 116 -0.15 -14.37 6.89
N VAL A 117 0.42 -13.82 5.83
CA VAL A 117 0.27 -12.40 5.48
C VAL A 117 -1.21 -12.00 5.24
N ASP A 118 -2.03 -12.92 4.77
CA ASP A 118 -3.47 -12.71 4.61
C ASP A 118 -4.24 -13.32 5.78
N CYS A 119 -3.76 -13.09 7.02
CA CYS A 119 -4.50 -13.39 8.24
C CYS A 119 -5.77 -12.53 8.26
N ASP A 120 -6.93 -13.14 8.43
CA ASP A 120 -8.26 -12.52 8.47
C ASP A 120 -8.96 -13.13 9.68
N THR A 121 -9.02 -12.37 10.76
CA THR A 121 -9.43 -12.89 12.07
C THR A 121 -10.94 -13.03 12.18
N ASP A 122 -11.71 -12.07 11.69
CA ASP A 122 -13.18 -12.08 11.76
C ASP A 122 -13.83 -12.77 10.56
N GLY A 123 -13.09 -12.97 9.47
CA GLY A 123 -13.56 -13.67 8.27
C GLY A 123 -14.41 -12.82 7.33
N ASP A 124 -14.29 -11.52 7.39
CA ASP A 124 -15.05 -10.59 6.55
C ASP A 124 -14.47 -10.44 5.13
N GLY A 125 -13.25 -10.90 4.92
CA GLY A 125 -12.53 -10.90 3.65
C GLY A 125 -11.50 -9.78 3.52
N ILE A 126 -11.28 -9.00 4.56
CA ILE A 126 -10.19 -8.03 4.67
C ILE A 126 -9.10 -8.68 5.54
N PRO A 127 -7.85 -8.78 5.07
CA PRO A 127 -6.76 -9.25 5.92
C PRO A 127 -6.48 -8.27 7.06
N ASN A 128 -6.10 -8.75 8.24
CA ASN A 128 -5.82 -7.90 9.41
C ASN A 128 -4.92 -6.69 9.07
N ARG A 129 -3.88 -6.87 8.28
CA ARG A 129 -2.95 -5.81 7.86
C ARG A 129 -3.59 -4.69 7.02
N LEU A 130 -4.86 -4.79 6.69
CA LEU A 130 -5.66 -3.81 5.94
C LEU A 130 -6.95 -3.49 6.66
N ASP A 131 -7.12 -3.99 7.88
CA ASP A 131 -8.36 -3.93 8.64
C ASP A 131 -8.15 -3.22 9.97
N LEU A 132 -8.77 -2.09 10.13
CA LEU A 132 -8.69 -1.25 11.32
C LEU A 132 -9.53 -1.78 12.52
N ASP A 133 -10.18 -2.97 12.37
CA ASP A 133 -11.05 -3.62 13.36
C ASP A 133 -11.00 -5.14 13.14
N SER A 134 -9.80 -5.72 13.29
CA SER A 134 -9.43 -7.07 12.85
C SER A 134 -10.29 -8.21 13.41
N ASP A 135 -10.91 -8.07 14.59
CA ASP A 135 -11.81 -9.07 15.16
C ASP A 135 -13.30 -8.76 14.93
N GLY A 136 -13.60 -7.58 14.33
CA GLY A 136 -14.95 -7.19 13.92
C GLY A 136 -15.90 -6.86 15.06
N ASP A 137 -15.40 -6.53 16.24
CA ASP A 137 -16.22 -6.25 17.44
C ASP A 137 -16.70 -4.79 17.53
N GLY A 138 -16.16 -3.91 16.66
CA GLY A 138 -16.44 -2.48 16.56
C GLY A 138 -15.57 -1.63 17.48
N ILE A 139 -14.50 -2.18 18.05
CA ILE A 139 -13.41 -1.45 18.67
C ILE A 139 -12.24 -1.51 17.71
N LYS A 140 -11.64 -0.38 17.42
CA LYS A 140 -10.55 -0.32 16.48
C LYS A 140 -9.25 -0.83 17.09
N ASP A 141 -8.43 -1.51 16.30
CA ASP A 141 -7.17 -2.15 16.69
C ASP A 141 -6.22 -1.20 17.40
N ILE A 142 -6.12 0.05 16.91
CA ILE A 142 -5.34 1.10 17.57
C ILE A 142 -5.81 1.38 19.00
N THR A 143 -7.12 1.32 19.26
CA THR A 143 -7.69 1.53 20.60
C THR A 143 -7.31 0.37 21.53
N GLU A 144 -7.41 -0.84 21.04
CA GLU A 144 -7.09 -2.06 21.79
C GLU A 144 -5.58 -2.21 22.02
N SER A 145 -4.80 -1.66 21.11
CA SER A 145 -3.34 -1.56 21.25
C SER A 145 -2.87 -0.42 22.14
N ASN A 146 -3.80 0.32 22.76
CA ASN A 146 -3.55 1.52 23.57
C ASN A 146 -2.85 2.63 22.78
N GLY A 147 -3.06 2.71 21.49
CA GLY A 147 -2.58 3.77 20.61
C GLY A 147 -3.31 5.09 20.80
N THR A 148 -2.87 6.10 20.10
CA THR A 148 -3.50 7.43 20.10
C THR A 148 -4.06 7.71 18.71
N ASP A 149 -5.35 7.92 18.64
CA ASP A 149 -6.12 8.27 17.46
C ASP A 149 -6.99 9.50 17.83
N VAL A 150 -6.49 10.68 17.48
CA VAL A 150 -7.10 11.97 17.93
C VAL A 150 -8.31 12.34 17.08
N ASP A 151 -8.30 12.00 15.80
CA ASP A 151 -9.39 12.31 14.87
C ASP A 151 -10.38 11.15 14.67
N ASN A 152 -10.06 10.00 15.28
CA ASN A 152 -10.92 8.82 15.36
C ASN A 152 -11.18 8.19 13.99
N ASP A 153 -10.17 8.20 13.11
CA ASP A 153 -10.22 7.53 11.82
C ASP A 153 -9.79 6.05 11.88
N GLY A 154 -9.10 5.64 12.92
CA GLY A 154 -8.61 4.28 13.17
C GLY A 154 -7.14 4.12 12.89
N MET A 155 -6.53 5.13 12.35
CA MET A 155 -5.11 5.16 12.06
C MET A 155 -4.33 5.82 13.20
N ALA A 156 -3.08 5.50 13.32
CA ALA A 156 -2.18 6.10 14.30
C ALA A 156 -1.71 7.48 13.85
N ASP A 157 -1.77 8.46 14.75
CA ASP A 157 -1.47 9.86 14.42
C ASP A 157 -0.01 10.11 14.06
N GLY A 158 0.20 11.03 13.13
CA GLY A 158 1.49 11.63 12.83
C GLY A 158 2.03 11.29 11.46
N ALA A 159 3.17 11.88 11.11
CA ALA A 159 3.82 11.57 9.85
C ALA A 159 4.48 10.19 9.92
N VAL A 160 4.39 9.45 8.84
CA VAL A 160 5.03 8.13 8.72
C VAL A 160 6.54 8.24 8.55
N ASP A 161 7.25 7.22 8.92
CA ASP A 161 8.69 7.09 8.68
C ASP A 161 8.99 6.50 7.27
N SER A 162 10.24 6.16 6.99
CA SER A 162 10.62 5.58 5.69
C SER A 162 10.13 4.16 5.45
N ASN A 163 9.44 3.55 6.39
CA ASN A 163 8.89 2.21 6.31
C ASN A 163 7.36 2.20 6.45
N GLY A 164 6.71 3.36 6.39
CA GLY A 164 5.27 3.50 6.52
C GLY A 164 4.75 3.62 7.96
N VAL A 165 5.60 3.49 8.98
CA VAL A 165 5.11 3.42 10.36
C VAL A 165 4.83 4.81 10.93
N PRO A 166 3.61 5.09 11.44
CA PRO A 166 3.25 6.36 12.02
C PRO A 166 4.08 6.74 13.26
N ALA A 167 4.36 8.03 13.41
CA ALA A 167 5.23 8.53 14.47
C ALA A 167 4.67 8.26 15.88
N SER A 168 3.35 8.22 16.06
CA SER A 168 2.71 7.89 17.34
C SER A 168 2.89 6.42 17.74
N ALA A 169 3.05 5.53 16.76
CA ALA A 169 3.29 4.10 16.98
C ALA A 169 4.73 3.80 17.44
N ASN A 170 5.66 4.78 17.28
CA ASN A 170 7.05 4.69 17.76
C ASN A 170 7.79 3.41 17.32
N GLY A 171 7.58 3.00 16.05
CA GLY A 171 8.18 1.80 15.46
C GLY A 171 7.31 0.55 15.55
N GLY A 172 6.03 0.72 15.77
CA GLY A 172 5.00 -0.30 15.82
C GLY A 172 4.55 -0.64 17.24
N PHE A 173 3.25 -0.75 17.42
CA PHE A 173 2.66 -1.19 18.70
C PHE A 173 2.95 -2.68 18.94
N THR A 174 2.96 -3.03 20.21
CA THR A 174 2.87 -4.43 20.64
C THR A 174 1.51 -4.58 21.30
N PRO A 175 0.52 -5.13 20.61
CA PRO A 175 -0.81 -5.27 21.17
C PRO A 175 -0.79 -6.04 22.49
N PRO A 176 -1.51 -5.56 23.52
CA PRO A 176 -1.63 -6.30 24.77
C PRO A 176 -2.42 -7.60 24.56
N ASN A 177 -2.25 -8.53 25.48
CA ASN A 177 -3.08 -9.71 25.65
C ASN A 177 -3.52 -9.70 27.12
N THR A 178 -4.72 -9.21 27.37
CA THR A 178 -5.17 -8.84 28.73
C THR A 178 -5.46 -10.07 29.58
N ASP A 179 -6.04 -11.12 29.01
CA ASP A 179 -6.34 -12.37 29.73
C ASP A 179 -5.13 -13.33 29.79
N GLY A 180 -4.07 -13.07 28.97
CA GLY A 180 -2.86 -13.86 28.91
C GLY A 180 -3.01 -15.22 28.22
N THR A 181 -4.09 -15.43 27.48
CA THR A 181 -4.38 -16.65 26.70
C THR A 181 -4.77 -16.29 25.27
N GLY A 182 -4.72 -17.22 24.32
CA GLY A 182 -5.19 -16.96 22.97
C GLY A 182 -4.38 -15.90 22.20
N ASN A 183 -5.12 -15.02 21.54
CA ASN A 183 -4.59 -13.90 20.75
C ASN A 183 -4.38 -12.65 21.63
N SER A 184 -3.78 -11.61 21.08
CA SER A 184 -3.79 -10.26 21.67
C SER A 184 -5.11 -9.55 21.35
N ASN A 185 -5.41 -8.50 22.12
CA ASN A 185 -6.71 -7.85 22.14
C ASN A 185 -7.30 -7.53 20.76
N PRO A 186 -6.59 -6.93 19.79
CA PRO A 186 -7.14 -6.67 18.46
C PRO A 186 -7.62 -7.90 17.67
N TYR A 187 -7.35 -9.09 18.15
CA TYR A 187 -7.67 -10.36 17.51
C TYR A 187 -8.47 -11.29 18.44
N ASP A 188 -9.09 -10.74 19.50
CA ASP A 188 -9.79 -11.49 20.54
C ASP A 188 -11.05 -10.77 21.00
N LEU A 189 -12.22 -11.31 20.66
CA LEU A 189 -13.55 -10.78 20.96
C LEU A 189 -13.91 -10.67 22.46
N ASP A 190 -13.07 -11.17 23.36
CA ASP A 190 -13.26 -11.19 24.82
C ASP A 190 -11.89 -11.04 25.49
N SER A 191 -11.32 -9.83 25.32
CA SER A 191 -9.92 -9.51 25.66
C SER A 191 -9.53 -9.76 27.11
N ASP A 192 -10.47 -9.73 28.08
CA ASP A 192 -10.19 -10.00 29.49
C ASP A 192 -10.61 -11.42 29.93
N GLY A 193 -11.26 -12.19 29.04
CA GLY A 193 -11.60 -13.60 29.25
C GLY A 193 -12.68 -13.85 30.26
N ASP A 194 -13.55 -12.84 30.58
CA ASP A 194 -14.59 -12.97 31.58
C ASP A 194 -15.89 -13.59 31.04
N GLY A 195 -15.99 -13.74 29.71
CA GLY A 195 -17.14 -14.33 29.01
C GLY A 195 -18.17 -13.32 28.54
N ILE A 196 -17.85 -12.03 28.61
CA ILE A 196 -18.60 -10.93 27.98
C ILE A 196 -17.72 -10.36 26.87
N SER A 197 -18.25 -10.23 25.66
CA SER A 197 -17.44 -9.71 24.56
C SER A 197 -17.23 -8.20 24.70
N ASP A 198 -16.08 -7.72 24.21
CA ASP A 198 -15.63 -6.33 24.24
C ASP A 198 -16.67 -5.36 23.64
N ALA A 199 -17.32 -5.76 22.55
CA ALA A 199 -18.45 -5.04 21.94
C ALA A 199 -19.61 -4.75 22.92
N ILE A 200 -19.89 -5.68 23.82
CA ILE A 200 -20.96 -5.53 24.84
C ILE A 200 -20.48 -4.63 25.96
N GLU A 201 -19.23 -4.77 26.38
CA GLU A 201 -18.63 -3.98 27.45
C GLU A 201 -18.51 -2.51 27.06
N LYS A 202 -18.02 -2.22 25.85
CA LYS A 202 -18.00 -0.88 25.28
C LYS A 202 -19.38 -0.23 25.28
N GLY A 203 -20.43 -0.99 24.93
CA GLY A 203 -21.83 -0.52 24.95
C GLY A 203 -22.36 -0.25 26.35
N SER A 204 -21.80 -0.89 27.39
CA SER A 204 -22.15 -0.69 28.79
C SER A 204 -21.37 0.42 29.47
N GLY A 205 -20.34 0.98 28.81
CA GLY A 205 -19.43 1.98 29.38
C GLY A 205 -18.37 1.39 30.30
N SER A 206 -18.18 0.08 30.24
CA SER A 206 -17.07 -0.64 30.86
C SER A 206 -15.77 -0.42 30.10
N THR A 207 -14.64 -0.76 30.68
CA THR A 207 -13.34 -0.75 30.04
C THR A 207 -12.93 -2.16 29.67
N LEU A 208 -12.13 -2.36 28.64
CA LEU A 208 -11.60 -3.65 28.17
C LEU A 208 -10.86 -4.47 29.26
N ALA A 209 -10.78 -3.98 30.47
CA ALA A 209 -10.09 -4.57 31.60
C ALA A 209 -10.94 -4.46 32.89
N ASP A 210 -12.22 -4.76 32.82
CA ASP A 210 -13.12 -4.58 33.95
C ASP A 210 -13.34 -5.87 34.74
N THR A 211 -12.32 -6.30 35.40
CA THR A 211 -12.18 -6.96 36.71
C THR A 211 -10.96 -7.73 36.91
#